data_1760bc5a5c8e4cb36e39c61d4684822d
#
_entry.id   1760bc5a5c8e4cb36e39c61d4684822d
#
_cell.length_a   1.000
_cell.length_b   1.000
_cell.length_c   1.000
_cell.angle_alpha   90.00
_cell.angle_beta   90.00
_cell.angle_gamma   90.00
#
_symmetry.space_group_name_H-M   'P 1'
#
loop_
_entity.id
_entity.type
_entity.pdbx_description
1 polymer ?
#
loop_
_entity_poly.entity_id
_entity_poly.type
_entity_poly.pdbx_seq_one_letter_code
_entity_poly.pdbx_strand_id
1 'polypeptide(L)'
;MQSRYDLAIIGSGGAAFAATIRATTLGKSVVMIERGTFGGTCVNTGCVPSKALIAAAEARQTAAEAGNRFPGIATTADDVDMPALISSKQDLVEELRGEKYVDVADAYGWQIRHGDAAFAGTPEAPVLEVTATDGAVETIDADHYLVATGASAWAPPIDGLEEAGYLTSTTAMELTEVPDSLLVLGGGYVALEQAQLFARLGSNVTLLVRSRLASKEEPEVSKALQEVFADEGIRVVRRAVPTHVARDDVRGQVVVTADISGGEQEFHAEQVLVALGRRPVTDGLNLDAVEVKTGDTGEIVVTDQLQSSNPRIWAAGDVTGHPEFVYVAAHHGNMVAENTFAGAERSVDHSRLPRVTFTSPAIGAVGMTEAQVLAAGIRCDCRVLPLDYVPRALVNRDTRGFIKIVANAETGEILGLTAVAKDAGELAAAGVHILGKTVTEVADAWAPYLTMTEGIRIAAKAFTTDISKLSCCA
;
A
#
# COMPACT_ATOMS: atom_id res chain seq x y z
N MET A 1 35.47 -14.35 19.63
CA MET A 1 35.30 -15.15 18.39
C MET A 1 34.27 -14.43 17.58
N GLN A 2 34.63 -14.01 16.38
CA GLN A 2 33.70 -13.38 15.45
C GLN A 2 32.64 -14.44 15.07
N SER A 3 31.38 -14.21 15.42
CA SER A 3 30.31 -15.16 15.12
C SER A 3 30.03 -15.05 13.62
N ARG A 4 30.25 -16.12 12.87
CA ARG A 4 29.88 -16.18 11.45
C ARG A 4 28.46 -16.75 11.37
N TYR A 5 27.61 -16.07 10.59
CA TYR A 5 26.23 -16.45 10.35
C TYR A 5 26.03 -17.04 8.95
N ASP A 6 25.00 -17.85 8.76
CA ASP A 6 24.59 -18.26 7.40
C ASP A 6 23.96 -17.07 6.66
N LEU A 7 23.20 -16.22 7.39
CA LEU A 7 22.50 -15.06 6.83
C LEU A 7 22.55 -13.85 7.77
N ALA A 8 22.98 -12.68 7.27
CA ALA A 8 22.82 -11.41 7.92
C ALA A 8 21.77 -10.56 7.18
N ILE A 9 20.82 -9.98 7.92
CA ILE A 9 19.68 -9.24 7.36
C ILE A 9 19.71 -7.80 7.87
N ILE A 10 19.61 -6.84 6.95
CA ILE A 10 19.50 -5.41 7.28
C ILE A 10 18.03 -5.01 7.19
N GLY A 11 17.44 -4.63 8.33
CA GLY A 11 16.03 -4.30 8.51
C GLY A 11 15.27 -5.40 9.24
N SER A 12 14.08 -5.06 9.78
CA SER A 12 13.21 -5.95 10.56
C SER A 12 11.76 -5.92 10.07
N GLY A 13 11.52 -5.53 8.82
CA GLY A 13 10.18 -5.53 8.22
C GLY A 13 9.72 -6.90 7.72
N GLY A 14 8.59 -6.93 7.00
CA GLY A 14 7.94 -8.18 6.54
C GLY A 14 8.85 -9.11 5.74
N ALA A 15 9.74 -8.58 4.89
CA ALA A 15 10.70 -9.39 4.14
C ALA A 15 11.75 -10.04 5.06
N ALA A 16 12.29 -9.25 6.00
CA ALA A 16 13.28 -9.71 6.95
C ALA A 16 12.72 -10.84 7.83
N PHE A 17 11.52 -10.64 8.39
CA PHE A 17 10.86 -11.65 9.22
C PHE A 17 10.57 -12.95 8.45
N ALA A 18 9.98 -12.85 7.27
CA ALA A 18 9.70 -14.04 6.46
C ALA A 18 10.96 -14.80 6.08
N ALA A 19 12.04 -14.10 5.68
CA ALA A 19 13.33 -14.70 5.40
C ALA A 19 13.94 -15.38 6.62
N THR A 20 13.88 -14.72 7.79
CA THR A 20 14.44 -15.26 9.05
C THR A 20 13.70 -16.52 9.49
N ILE A 21 12.35 -16.50 9.51
CA ILE A 21 11.52 -17.68 9.84
C ILE A 21 11.91 -18.84 8.91
N ARG A 22 11.97 -18.59 7.62
CA ARG A 22 12.25 -19.63 6.64
C ARG A 22 13.66 -20.17 6.75
N ALA A 23 14.68 -19.30 6.86
CA ALA A 23 16.07 -19.71 7.03
C ALA A 23 16.28 -20.51 8.32
N THR A 24 15.71 -20.05 9.44
CA THR A 24 15.77 -20.79 10.73
C THR A 24 15.09 -22.15 10.63
N THR A 25 13.96 -22.26 9.93
CA THR A 25 13.28 -23.54 9.66
C THR A 25 14.16 -24.50 8.83
N LEU A 26 15.04 -23.96 8.00
CA LEU A 26 16.05 -24.71 7.24
C LEU A 26 17.33 -24.98 8.06
N GLY A 27 17.34 -24.71 9.36
CA GLY A 27 18.45 -24.94 10.27
C GLY A 27 19.61 -23.96 10.13
N LYS A 28 19.35 -22.75 9.60
CA LYS A 28 20.35 -21.72 9.36
C LYS A 28 20.46 -20.73 10.51
N SER A 29 21.66 -20.30 10.81
CA SER A 29 21.94 -19.23 11.76
C SER A 29 21.71 -17.85 11.11
N VAL A 30 20.92 -17.01 11.77
CA VAL A 30 20.53 -15.68 11.25
C VAL A 30 20.83 -14.62 12.29
N VAL A 31 21.36 -13.47 11.81
CA VAL A 31 21.42 -12.21 12.58
C VAL A 31 20.64 -11.14 11.85
N MET A 32 19.85 -10.37 12.58
CA MET A 32 19.05 -9.25 12.07
C MET A 32 19.60 -7.95 12.64
N ILE A 33 19.74 -6.93 11.81
CA ILE A 33 20.21 -5.60 12.19
C ILE A 33 19.08 -4.59 11.98
N GLU A 34 18.69 -3.87 13.04
CA GLU A 34 17.64 -2.85 12.98
C GLU A 34 18.15 -1.56 13.62
N ARG A 35 18.04 -0.44 12.89
CA ARG A 35 18.45 0.88 13.38
C ARG A 35 17.36 1.62 14.14
N GLY A 36 16.10 1.31 13.85
CA GLY A 36 14.93 2.00 14.39
C GLY A 36 14.02 1.10 15.21
N THR A 37 12.71 1.26 15.00
CA THR A 37 11.69 0.46 15.68
C THR A 37 11.53 -0.90 15.03
N PHE A 38 11.69 -1.95 15.82
CA PHE A 38 11.56 -3.33 15.38
C PHE A 38 10.16 -3.66 14.81
N GLY A 39 10.11 -4.43 13.71
CA GLY A 39 8.86 -4.82 13.04
C GLY A 39 8.59 -4.09 11.70
N GLY A 40 9.38 -3.05 11.40
CA GLY A 40 9.31 -2.33 10.13
C GLY A 40 8.05 -1.45 9.97
N THR A 41 7.85 -0.93 8.76
CA THR A 41 6.83 0.09 8.47
C THR A 41 5.41 -0.40 8.70
N CYS A 42 5.06 -1.62 8.28
CA CYS A 42 3.67 -2.08 8.24
C CYS A 42 2.99 -2.04 9.62
N VAL A 43 3.62 -2.58 10.66
CA VAL A 43 3.05 -2.61 12.00
C VAL A 43 3.18 -1.26 12.72
N ASN A 44 4.31 -0.55 12.54
CA ASN A 44 4.61 0.62 13.34
C ASN A 44 4.00 1.92 12.80
N THR A 45 4.11 2.16 11.49
CA THR A 45 3.81 3.48 10.88
C THR A 45 3.04 3.38 9.55
N GLY A 46 2.62 2.19 9.15
CA GLY A 46 1.99 1.94 7.85
C GLY A 46 0.60 1.32 7.94
N CYS A 47 0.51 0.03 7.57
CA CYS A 47 -0.78 -0.65 7.39
C CYS A 47 -1.62 -0.67 8.66
N VAL A 48 -1.05 -1.08 9.80
CA VAL A 48 -1.81 -1.24 11.05
C VAL A 48 -2.36 0.10 11.54
N PRO A 49 -1.53 1.13 11.80
CA PRO A 49 -2.06 2.40 12.30
C PRO A 49 -3.01 3.07 11.31
N SER A 50 -2.74 3.02 10.01
CA SER A 50 -3.62 3.64 9.02
C SER A 50 -4.99 2.95 8.96
N LYS A 51 -5.04 1.62 8.99
CA LYS A 51 -6.31 0.88 8.93
C LYS A 51 -7.09 0.98 10.24
N ALA A 52 -6.43 1.11 11.38
CA ALA A 52 -7.09 1.41 12.65
C ALA A 52 -7.81 2.76 12.60
N LEU A 53 -7.14 3.80 12.12
CA LEU A 53 -7.73 5.14 12.00
C LEU A 53 -8.83 5.20 10.90
N ILE A 54 -8.63 4.53 9.76
CA ILE A 54 -9.64 4.42 8.70
C ILE A 54 -10.89 3.71 9.23
N ALA A 55 -10.74 2.64 10.01
CA ALA A 55 -11.88 1.93 10.60
C ALA A 55 -12.66 2.82 11.59
N ALA A 56 -11.96 3.62 12.39
CA ALA A 56 -12.61 4.59 13.29
C ALA A 56 -13.35 5.69 12.52
N ALA A 57 -12.73 6.25 11.47
CA ALA A 57 -13.35 7.24 10.61
C ALA A 57 -14.57 6.68 9.85
N GLU A 58 -14.53 5.43 9.40
CA GLU A 58 -15.65 4.70 8.80
C GLU A 58 -16.81 4.54 9.80
N ALA A 59 -16.51 4.19 11.06
CA ALA A 59 -17.51 4.06 12.10
C ALA A 59 -18.24 5.41 12.36
N ARG A 60 -17.47 6.52 12.43
CA ARG A 60 -18.03 7.87 12.55
C ARG A 60 -18.91 8.25 11.36
N GLN A 61 -18.42 8.00 10.14
CA GLN A 61 -19.18 8.29 8.92
C GLN A 61 -20.47 7.45 8.83
N THR A 62 -20.39 6.17 9.20
CA THR A 62 -21.56 5.29 9.25
C THR A 62 -22.62 5.85 10.23
N ALA A 63 -22.19 6.34 11.39
CA ALA A 63 -23.10 6.98 12.34
C ALA A 63 -23.71 8.27 11.75
N ALA A 64 -22.91 9.12 11.12
CA ALA A 64 -23.38 10.36 10.50
C ALA A 64 -24.43 10.13 9.40
N GLU A 65 -24.27 9.07 8.59
CA GLU A 65 -25.13 8.79 7.44
C GLU A 65 -26.29 7.82 7.72
N ALA A 66 -26.29 7.15 8.86
CA ALA A 66 -27.24 6.07 9.13
C ALA A 66 -28.71 6.47 8.94
N GLY A 67 -29.12 7.66 9.40
CA GLY A 67 -30.47 8.18 9.23
C GLY A 67 -30.85 8.47 7.78
N ASN A 68 -29.88 8.90 6.96
CA ASN A 68 -30.07 9.14 5.53
C ASN A 68 -30.21 7.83 4.75
N ARG A 69 -29.41 6.83 5.10
CA ARG A 69 -29.44 5.51 4.45
C ARG A 69 -30.62 4.65 4.90
N PHE A 70 -30.96 4.69 6.19
CA PHE A 70 -31.98 3.82 6.78
C PHE A 70 -33.02 4.65 7.55
N PRO A 71 -34.14 5.03 6.91
CA PRO A 71 -35.21 5.76 7.58
C PRO A 71 -35.68 5.04 8.85
N GLY A 72 -35.79 5.77 9.94
CA GLY A 72 -36.14 5.25 11.26
C GLY A 72 -34.93 5.02 12.18
N ILE A 73 -33.71 5.18 11.72
CA ILE A 73 -32.50 5.23 12.53
C ILE A 73 -32.14 6.71 12.77
N ALA A 74 -32.00 7.11 14.03
CA ALA A 74 -31.51 8.44 14.40
C ALA A 74 -30.16 8.30 15.09
N THR A 75 -29.12 8.87 14.50
CA THR A 75 -27.75 8.86 15.03
C THR A 75 -27.09 10.22 14.80
N THR A 76 -26.09 10.53 15.61
CA THR A 76 -25.23 11.71 15.47
C THR A 76 -23.77 11.26 15.43
N ALA A 77 -22.92 12.07 14.83
CA ALA A 77 -21.48 11.93 14.89
C ALA A 77 -20.92 13.23 15.46
N ASP A 78 -20.47 13.15 16.69
CA ASP A 78 -19.90 14.28 17.43
C ASP A 78 -18.43 14.52 17.02
N ASP A 79 -17.81 15.57 17.58
CA ASP A 79 -16.39 15.86 17.40
C ASP A 79 -15.53 14.68 17.90
N VAL A 80 -14.36 14.55 17.31
CA VAL A 80 -13.46 13.43 17.60
C VAL A 80 -12.50 13.80 18.73
N ASP A 81 -12.45 12.97 19.77
CA ASP A 81 -11.37 13.00 20.77
C ASP A 81 -10.12 12.35 20.16
N MET A 82 -9.32 13.17 19.45
CA MET A 82 -8.09 12.69 18.78
C MET A 82 -7.08 12.08 19.76
N PRO A 83 -6.79 12.67 20.93
CA PRO A 83 -5.90 12.04 21.90
C PRO A 83 -6.33 10.62 22.28
N ALA A 84 -7.60 10.38 22.55
CA ALA A 84 -8.11 9.05 22.86
C ALA A 84 -8.00 8.09 21.66
N LEU A 85 -8.30 8.58 20.44
CA LEU A 85 -8.18 7.79 19.22
C LEU A 85 -6.73 7.39 18.92
N ILE A 86 -5.80 8.33 19.07
CA ILE A 86 -4.36 8.08 18.86
C ILE A 86 -3.81 7.11 19.91
N SER A 87 -4.23 7.25 21.19
CA SER A 87 -3.84 6.29 22.24
C SER A 87 -4.31 4.88 21.91
N SER A 88 -5.58 4.72 21.52
CA SER A 88 -6.15 3.41 21.14
C SER A 88 -5.43 2.79 19.92
N LYS A 89 -5.09 3.61 18.92
CA LYS A 89 -4.26 3.18 17.77
C LYS A 89 -2.88 2.72 18.24
N GLN A 90 -2.24 3.47 19.16
CA GLN A 90 -0.92 3.14 19.66
C GLN A 90 -0.92 1.85 20.47
N ASP A 91 -1.91 1.64 21.33
CA ASP A 91 -2.09 0.40 22.10
C ASP A 91 -2.16 -0.82 21.16
N LEU A 92 -2.94 -0.73 20.08
CA LEU A 92 -3.03 -1.79 19.07
C LEU A 92 -1.67 -2.05 18.37
N VAL A 93 -0.96 -0.98 18.01
CA VAL A 93 0.37 -1.10 17.37
C VAL A 93 1.36 -1.78 18.32
N GLU A 94 1.37 -1.41 19.59
CA GLU A 94 2.26 -1.98 20.61
C GLU A 94 1.95 -3.44 20.88
N GLU A 95 0.67 -3.80 21.03
CA GLU A 95 0.21 -5.16 21.18
C GLU A 95 0.66 -6.04 20.00
N LEU A 96 0.35 -5.63 18.77
CA LEU A 96 0.71 -6.40 17.59
C LEU A 96 2.23 -6.48 17.36
N ARG A 97 2.97 -5.42 17.65
CA ARG A 97 4.44 -5.44 17.59
C ARG A 97 5.01 -6.40 18.62
N GLY A 98 4.50 -6.36 19.86
CA GLY A 98 4.89 -7.29 20.93
C GLY A 98 4.65 -8.73 20.51
N GLU A 99 3.40 -9.09 20.28
CA GLU A 99 3.01 -10.49 20.02
C GLU A 99 3.53 -11.07 18.70
N LYS A 100 3.58 -10.28 17.63
CA LYS A 100 3.86 -10.79 16.27
C LYS A 100 5.29 -10.58 15.80
N TYR A 101 6.07 -9.80 16.53
CA TYR A 101 7.46 -9.52 16.17
C TYR A 101 8.41 -9.83 17.33
N VAL A 102 8.24 -9.20 18.49
CA VAL A 102 9.17 -9.38 19.62
C VAL A 102 9.08 -10.81 20.16
N ASP A 103 7.90 -11.27 20.54
CA ASP A 103 7.69 -12.62 21.09
C ASP A 103 8.07 -13.71 20.08
N VAL A 104 7.85 -13.48 18.79
CA VAL A 104 8.27 -14.40 17.73
C VAL A 104 9.79 -14.48 17.65
N ALA A 105 10.48 -13.33 17.67
CA ALA A 105 11.94 -13.31 17.65
C ALA A 105 12.54 -14.02 18.87
N ASP A 106 11.97 -13.81 20.04
CA ASP A 106 12.38 -14.45 21.29
C ASP A 106 12.13 -15.97 21.27
N ALA A 107 10.94 -16.39 20.76
CA ALA A 107 10.59 -17.80 20.64
C ALA A 107 11.53 -18.58 19.72
N TYR A 108 12.04 -17.95 18.66
CA TYR A 108 13.03 -18.53 17.77
C TYR A 108 14.48 -18.35 18.26
N GLY A 109 14.71 -17.50 19.26
CA GLY A 109 16.05 -17.20 19.80
C GLY A 109 16.95 -16.46 18.81
N TRP A 110 16.37 -15.56 17.99
CA TRP A 110 17.15 -14.84 16.97
C TRP A 110 18.14 -13.85 17.59
N GLN A 111 19.25 -13.68 16.88
CA GLN A 111 20.23 -12.65 17.24
C GLN A 111 19.81 -11.33 16.56
N ILE A 112 19.56 -10.31 17.38
CA ILE A 112 19.22 -8.96 16.94
C ILE A 112 20.34 -8.01 17.34
N ARG A 113 20.72 -7.12 16.42
CA ARG A 113 21.68 -6.02 16.67
C ARG A 113 20.99 -4.71 16.40
N HIS A 114 21.10 -3.78 17.34
CA HIS A 114 20.56 -2.44 17.17
C HIS A 114 21.68 -1.50 16.70
N GLY A 115 21.48 -0.87 15.54
CA GLY A 115 22.45 0.06 14.98
C GLY A 115 22.30 0.25 13.47
N ASP A 116 23.07 1.20 12.95
CA ASP A 116 23.18 1.46 11.52
C ASP A 116 24.16 0.49 10.89
N ALA A 117 23.71 -0.23 9.85
CA ALA A 117 24.54 -1.17 9.12
C ALA A 117 25.05 -0.57 7.81
N ALA A 118 26.32 -0.78 7.51
CA ALA A 118 26.93 -0.45 6.23
C ALA A 118 27.80 -1.61 5.74
N PHE A 119 27.83 -1.85 4.44
CA PHE A 119 28.76 -2.81 3.85
C PHE A 119 30.19 -2.31 3.90
N ALA A 120 31.11 -3.22 4.20
CA ALA A 120 32.55 -3.06 4.17
C ALA A 120 33.22 -4.28 3.56
N GLY A 121 34.53 -4.27 3.47
CA GLY A 121 35.31 -5.36 2.84
C GLY A 121 35.43 -5.19 1.34
N THR A 122 35.40 -6.29 0.61
CA THR A 122 35.50 -6.31 -0.87
C THR A 122 34.27 -7.03 -1.47
N PRO A 123 34.02 -6.90 -2.77
CA PRO A 123 32.93 -7.63 -3.42
C PRO A 123 32.97 -9.16 -3.20
N GLU A 124 34.18 -9.74 -3.14
CA GLU A 124 34.36 -11.18 -2.91
C GLU A 124 34.23 -11.58 -1.45
N ALA A 125 34.51 -10.62 -0.53
CA ALA A 125 34.47 -10.83 0.92
C ALA A 125 33.72 -9.67 1.62
N PRO A 126 32.40 -9.50 1.34
CA PRO A 126 31.60 -8.48 2.02
C PRO A 126 31.44 -8.81 3.49
N VAL A 127 31.44 -7.78 4.33
CA VAL A 127 31.07 -7.82 5.75
C VAL A 127 30.13 -6.66 6.05
N LEU A 128 29.43 -6.70 7.18
CA LEU A 128 28.67 -5.56 7.67
C LEU A 128 29.41 -4.94 8.85
N GLU A 129 29.55 -3.63 8.84
CA GLU A 129 29.87 -2.83 10.01
C GLU A 129 28.57 -2.28 10.58
N VAL A 130 28.31 -2.59 11.86
CA VAL A 130 27.13 -2.13 12.59
C VAL A 130 27.57 -1.14 13.63
N THR A 131 27.12 0.11 13.48
CA THR A 131 27.40 1.19 14.43
C THR A 131 26.22 1.32 15.39
N ALA A 132 26.43 0.97 16.65
CA ALA A 132 25.43 1.13 17.70
C ALA A 132 25.22 2.60 18.08
N THR A 133 24.14 2.92 18.79
CA THR A 133 23.79 4.30 19.19
C THR A 133 24.82 4.97 20.11
N ASP A 134 25.63 4.18 20.81
CA ASP A 134 26.75 4.67 21.64
C ASP A 134 28.05 4.87 20.85
N GLY A 135 28.03 4.61 19.54
CA GLY A 135 29.19 4.73 18.65
C GLY A 135 30.07 3.48 18.59
N ALA A 136 29.76 2.41 19.32
CA ALA A 136 30.49 1.15 19.20
C ALA A 136 30.27 0.52 17.83
N VAL A 137 31.33 -0.01 17.22
CA VAL A 137 31.27 -0.67 15.91
C VAL A 137 31.53 -2.17 16.07
N GLU A 138 30.59 -2.97 15.59
CA GLU A 138 30.71 -4.44 15.50
C GLU A 138 30.82 -4.82 14.01
N THR A 139 31.72 -5.77 13.70
CA THR A 139 31.79 -6.36 12.36
C THR A 139 31.05 -7.70 12.35
N ILE A 140 30.12 -7.87 11.40
CA ILE A 140 29.36 -9.11 11.18
C ILE A 140 29.80 -9.75 9.88
N ASP A 141 30.24 -11.01 9.97
CA ASP A 141 30.56 -11.86 8.80
C ASP A 141 29.43 -12.88 8.62
N ALA A 142 28.95 -13.05 7.39
CA ALA A 142 27.94 -14.03 7.03
C ALA A 142 28.22 -14.63 5.64
N ASP A 143 27.68 -15.84 5.39
CA ASP A 143 27.79 -16.46 4.09
C ASP A 143 26.96 -15.72 3.03
N HIS A 144 25.79 -15.20 3.42
CA HIS A 144 24.89 -14.39 2.60
C HIS A 144 24.33 -13.21 3.36
N TYR A 145 23.93 -12.18 2.62
CA TYR A 145 23.34 -10.94 3.16
C TYR A 145 21.99 -10.67 2.48
N LEU A 146 21.03 -10.17 3.24
CA LEU A 146 19.75 -9.72 2.74
C LEU A 146 19.54 -8.26 3.10
N VAL A 147 19.36 -7.40 2.10
CA VAL A 147 18.94 -6.02 2.29
C VAL A 147 17.40 -5.97 2.24
N ALA A 148 16.79 -5.66 3.39
CA ALA A 148 15.34 -5.59 3.58
C ALA A 148 14.93 -4.28 4.28
N THR A 149 15.59 -3.18 3.91
CA THR A 149 15.46 -1.85 4.52
C THR A 149 14.19 -1.11 4.11
N GLY A 150 13.45 -1.63 3.13
CA GLY A 150 12.17 -1.08 2.71
C GLY A 150 12.27 0.26 1.98
N ALA A 151 11.21 1.07 2.11
CA ALA A 151 11.12 2.41 1.54
C ALA A 151 10.54 3.41 2.58
N SER A 152 10.85 4.68 2.40
CA SER A 152 10.34 5.80 3.20
C SER A 152 9.46 6.74 2.37
N ALA A 153 8.59 7.52 3.02
CA ALA A 153 7.86 8.59 2.36
C ALA A 153 8.86 9.58 1.72
N TRP A 154 8.56 10.01 0.51
CA TRP A 154 9.39 10.93 -0.24
C TRP A 154 8.64 12.21 -0.58
N ALA A 155 9.28 13.34 -0.31
CA ALA A 155 8.87 14.65 -0.77
C ALA A 155 9.79 15.07 -1.93
N PRO A 156 9.24 15.43 -3.10
CA PRO A 156 10.05 16.01 -4.17
C PRO A 156 10.57 17.40 -3.75
N PRO A 157 11.63 17.88 -4.37
CA PRO A 157 12.17 19.21 -4.10
C PRO A 157 11.23 20.29 -4.67
N ILE A 158 10.18 20.63 -3.91
CA ILE A 158 9.27 21.76 -4.18
C ILE A 158 9.82 22.95 -3.42
N ASP A 159 9.97 24.09 -4.10
CA ASP A 159 10.50 25.30 -3.51
C ASP A 159 9.70 25.72 -2.26
N GLY A 160 10.39 25.99 -1.15
CA GLY A 160 9.83 26.38 0.15
C GLY A 160 9.12 25.29 0.95
N LEU A 161 9.04 24.05 0.46
CA LEU A 161 8.30 22.98 1.14
C LEU A 161 8.90 22.60 2.50
N GLU A 162 10.22 22.46 2.57
CA GLU A 162 10.92 22.08 3.82
C GLU A 162 10.80 23.20 4.86
N GLU A 163 10.94 24.46 4.47
CA GLU A 163 10.83 25.62 5.33
C GLU A 163 9.41 25.84 5.86
N ALA A 164 8.40 25.58 5.02
CA ALA A 164 6.99 25.68 5.41
C ALA A 164 6.57 24.57 6.37
N GLY A 165 7.26 23.45 6.33
CA GLY A 165 6.91 22.22 7.04
C GLY A 165 5.75 21.49 6.40
N TYR A 166 5.78 20.17 6.46
CA TYR A 166 4.73 19.32 5.88
C TYR A 166 4.52 18.04 6.69
N LEU A 167 3.37 17.44 6.51
CA LEU A 167 3.05 16.12 7.03
C LEU A 167 3.40 15.04 6.01
N THR A 168 3.91 13.93 6.49
CA THR A 168 3.94 12.65 5.79
C THR A 168 2.74 11.80 6.24
N SER A 169 2.50 10.66 5.59
CA SER A 169 1.49 9.71 6.06
C SER A 169 1.74 9.23 7.50
N THR A 170 2.99 9.15 7.92
CA THR A 170 3.37 8.78 9.30
C THR A 170 3.02 9.89 10.29
N THR A 171 3.50 11.11 10.03
CA THR A 171 3.30 12.23 10.98
C THR A 171 1.85 12.71 11.03
N ALA A 172 1.10 12.56 9.93
CA ALA A 172 -0.33 12.87 9.92
C ALA A 172 -1.14 11.95 10.87
N MET A 173 -0.75 10.68 10.99
CA MET A 173 -1.39 9.71 11.89
C MET A 173 -1.00 9.87 13.37
N GLU A 174 -0.17 10.85 13.69
CA GLU A 174 0.24 11.22 15.06
C GLU A 174 -0.36 12.56 15.51
N LEU A 175 -1.19 13.19 14.66
CA LEU A 175 -1.86 14.45 15.03
C LEU A 175 -2.79 14.24 16.21
N THR A 176 -2.68 15.08 17.20
CA THR A 176 -3.54 15.07 18.42
C THR A 176 -4.80 15.94 18.30
N GLU A 177 -4.94 16.61 17.16
CA GLU A 177 -6.11 17.43 16.81
C GLU A 177 -6.45 17.21 15.33
N VAL A 178 -7.72 17.29 14.98
CA VAL A 178 -8.15 17.27 13.58
C VAL A 178 -7.88 18.66 13.01
N PRO A 179 -7.05 18.80 11.97
CA PRO A 179 -6.83 20.12 11.39
C PRO A 179 -8.13 20.64 10.74
N ASP A 180 -8.42 21.93 10.89
CA ASP A 180 -9.60 22.56 10.27
C ASP A 180 -9.60 22.37 8.75
N SER A 181 -8.41 22.40 8.16
CA SER A 181 -8.22 22.19 6.71
C SER A 181 -6.91 21.49 6.39
N LEU A 182 -6.97 20.61 5.38
CA LEU A 182 -5.83 19.81 4.93
C LEU A 182 -5.69 19.86 3.40
N LEU A 183 -4.53 20.28 2.93
CA LEU A 183 -4.10 20.07 1.54
C LEU A 183 -3.37 18.74 1.42
N VAL A 184 -3.80 17.87 0.50
CA VAL A 184 -3.13 16.60 0.22
C VAL A 184 -2.50 16.66 -1.17
N LEU A 185 -1.18 16.54 -1.24
CA LEU A 185 -0.45 16.49 -2.50
C LEU A 185 -0.30 15.04 -2.93
N GLY A 186 -1.00 14.65 -4.02
CA GLY A 186 -0.97 13.30 -4.56
C GLY A 186 -2.34 12.74 -4.93
N GLY A 187 -2.34 11.63 -5.67
CA GLY A 187 -3.56 10.93 -6.10
C GLY A 187 -3.40 9.41 -6.08
N GLY A 188 -2.34 8.90 -5.43
CA GLY A 188 -2.10 7.49 -5.19
C GLY A 188 -2.83 6.99 -3.93
N TYR A 189 -2.71 5.68 -3.63
CA TYR A 189 -3.44 5.01 -2.54
C TYR A 189 -3.26 5.71 -1.18
N VAL A 190 -2.04 6.12 -0.81
CA VAL A 190 -1.81 6.84 0.46
C VAL A 190 -2.56 8.16 0.51
N ALA A 191 -2.49 8.95 -0.56
CA ALA A 191 -3.20 10.24 -0.64
C ALA A 191 -4.72 10.06 -0.52
N LEU A 192 -5.28 9.06 -1.19
CA LEU A 192 -6.71 8.79 -1.21
C LEU A 192 -7.23 8.35 0.16
N GLU A 193 -6.51 7.42 0.80
CA GLU A 193 -6.84 6.92 2.14
C GLU A 193 -6.75 8.03 3.19
N GLN A 194 -5.66 8.80 3.21
CA GLN A 194 -5.47 9.88 4.18
C GLN A 194 -6.47 11.03 3.96
N ALA A 195 -6.74 11.38 2.71
CA ALA A 195 -7.71 12.43 2.40
C ALA A 195 -9.11 12.07 2.91
N GLN A 196 -9.58 10.85 2.66
CA GLN A 196 -10.90 10.42 3.12
C GLN A 196 -10.94 10.21 4.63
N LEU A 197 -9.85 9.70 5.22
CA LEU A 197 -9.68 9.60 6.67
C LEU A 197 -9.93 10.95 7.34
N PHE A 198 -9.15 11.97 6.99
CA PHE A 198 -9.25 13.29 7.63
C PHE A 198 -10.56 14.01 7.34
N ALA A 199 -11.11 13.87 6.12
CA ALA A 199 -12.43 14.43 5.81
C ALA A 199 -13.51 13.83 6.72
N ARG A 200 -13.49 12.52 6.93
CA ARG A 200 -14.45 11.82 7.80
C ARG A 200 -14.24 12.09 9.28
N LEU A 201 -13.04 12.51 9.69
CA LEU A 201 -12.79 13.00 11.04
C LEU A 201 -13.25 14.46 11.24
N GLY A 202 -13.52 15.21 10.16
CA GLY A 202 -14.07 16.56 10.23
C GLY A 202 -13.25 17.64 9.53
N SER A 203 -12.09 17.31 8.95
CA SER A 203 -11.24 18.27 8.24
C SER A 203 -11.83 18.67 6.87
N ASN A 204 -11.65 19.92 6.47
CA ASN A 204 -11.94 20.37 5.10
C ASN A 204 -10.77 20.00 4.17
N VAL A 205 -10.94 18.97 3.33
CA VAL A 205 -9.85 18.39 2.56
C VAL A 205 -9.87 18.81 1.10
N THR A 206 -8.72 19.24 0.59
CA THR A 206 -8.47 19.49 -0.84
C THR A 206 -7.30 18.62 -1.32
N LEU A 207 -7.52 17.81 -2.38
CA LEU A 207 -6.45 17.05 -3.06
C LEU A 207 -5.95 17.81 -4.29
N LEU A 208 -4.64 17.97 -4.39
CA LEU A 208 -3.96 18.45 -5.60
C LEU A 208 -3.35 17.26 -6.34
N VAL A 209 -3.87 16.95 -7.54
CA VAL A 209 -3.55 15.75 -8.29
C VAL A 209 -3.02 16.09 -9.68
N ARG A 210 -1.83 15.62 -10.03
CA ARG A 210 -1.19 15.88 -11.32
C ARG A 210 -1.99 15.35 -12.51
N SER A 211 -2.64 14.19 -12.38
CA SER A 211 -3.37 13.55 -13.47
C SER A 211 -4.80 13.18 -13.07
N ARG A 212 -5.00 11.98 -12.57
CA ARG A 212 -6.28 11.44 -12.09
C ARG A 212 -6.07 10.65 -10.81
N LEU A 213 -7.13 10.46 -10.03
CA LEU A 213 -7.11 9.62 -8.85
C LEU A 213 -6.80 8.17 -9.25
N ALA A 214 -6.03 7.45 -8.44
CA ALA A 214 -5.64 6.07 -8.69
C ALA A 214 -5.19 5.82 -10.13
N SER A 215 -4.24 6.63 -10.63
CA SER A 215 -3.89 6.69 -12.06
C SER A 215 -3.36 5.39 -12.66
N LYS A 216 -2.91 4.44 -11.83
CA LYS A 216 -2.44 3.12 -12.24
C LYS A 216 -3.58 2.10 -12.42
N GLU A 217 -4.79 2.40 -11.92
CA GLU A 217 -5.96 1.55 -12.03
C GLU A 217 -6.83 1.93 -13.23
N GLU A 218 -7.95 1.23 -13.45
CA GLU A 218 -8.90 1.51 -14.52
C GLU A 218 -9.43 2.95 -14.46
N PRO A 219 -9.72 3.61 -15.60
CA PRO A 219 -10.28 4.97 -15.62
C PRO A 219 -11.59 5.12 -14.85
N GLU A 220 -12.41 4.08 -14.83
CA GLU A 220 -13.69 4.04 -14.10
C GLU A 220 -13.49 4.19 -12.59
N VAL A 221 -12.36 3.70 -12.04
CA VAL A 221 -11.99 3.90 -10.63
C VAL A 221 -11.87 5.39 -10.32
N SER A 222 -11.13 6.13 -11.16
CA SER A 222 -10.97 7.57 -10.96
C SER A 222 -12.31 8.32 -11.02
N LYS A 223 -13.20 7.91 -11.92
CA LYS A 223 -14.53 8.52 -12.04
C LYS A 223 -15.36 8.25 -10.78
N ALA A 224 -15.47 7.00 -10.38
CA ALA A 224 -16.24 6.61 -9.19
C ALA A 224 -15.74 7.31 -7.92
N LEU A 225 -14.41 7.37 -7.72
CA LEU A 225 -13.85 8.07 -6.55
C LEU A 225 -14.07 9.58 -6.58
N GLN A 226 -14.04 10.22 -7.76
CA GLN A 226 -14.35 11.65 -7.84
C GLN A 226 -15.79 11.96 -7.43
N GLU A 227 -16.75 11.10 -7.81
CA GLU A 227 -18.15 11.22 -7.41
C GLU A 227 -18.28 11.04 -5.89
N VAL A 228 -17.69 9.98 -5.33
CA VAL A 228 -17.69 9.71 -3.89
C VAL A 228 -17.07 10.85 -3.08
N PHE A 229 -15.91 11.34 -3.51
CA PHE A 229 -15.21 12.41 -2.81
C PHE A 229 -15.98 13.73 -2.87
N ALA A 230 -16.62 14.03 -4.00
CA ALA A 230 -17.49 15.20 -4.11
C ALA A 230 -18.71 15.10 -3.16
N ASP A 231 -19.33 13.92 -3.06
CA ASP A 231 -20.46 13.66 -2.16
C ASP A 231 -20.05 13.80 -0.67
N GLU A 232 -18.79 13.44 -0.34
CA GLU A 232 -18.22 13.59 1.01
C GLU A 232 -17.57 14.97 1.25
N GLY A 233 -17.72 15.93 0.32
CA GLY A 233 -17.21 17.30 0.47
C GLY A 233 -15.70 17.44 0.22
N ILE A 234 -15.02 16.41 -0.27
CA ILE A 234 -13.59 16.45 -0.58
C ILE A 234 -13.38 17.10 -1.95
N ARG A 235 -12.65 18.21 -1.97
CA ARG A 235 -12.33 18.92 -3.21
C ARG A 235 -11.16 18.27 -3.94
N VAL A 236 -11.38 17.83 -5.18
CA VAL A 236 -10.30 17.28 -6.03
C VAL A 236 -9.94 18.26 -7.12
N VAL A 237 -8.70 18.75 -7.12
CA VAL A 237 -8.14 19.64 -8.16
C VAL A 237 -7.19 18.82 -9.02
N ARG A 238 -7.58 18.59 -10.27
CA ARG A 238 -6.80 17.81 -11.23
C ARG A 238 -5.89 18.72 -12.06
N ARG A 239 -4.83 18.12 -12.64
CA ARG A 239 -3.80 18.81 -13.42
C ARG A 239 -3.10 19.90 -12.59
N ALA A 240 -3.02 19.70 -11.30
CA ALA A 240 -2.34 20.57 -10.36
C ALA A 240 -0.92 20.04 -10.10
N VAL A 241 0.07 20.85 -10.41
CA VAL A 241 1.48 20.56 -10.15
C VAL A 241 1.98 21.61 -9.16
N PRO A 242 2.22 21.25 -7.90
CA PRO A 242 2.77 22.17 -6.90
C PRO A 242 4.13 22.71 -7.35
N THR A 243 4.31 24.02 -7.29
CA THR A 243 5.53 24.72 -7.70
C THR A 243 6.23 25.41 -6.55
N HIS A 244 5.46 25.90 -5.57
CA HIS A 244 5.99 26.59 -4.41
C HIS A 244 5.12 26.35 -3.17
N VAL A 245 5.73 26.31 -1.99
CA VAL A 245 5.03 26.21 -0.70
C VAL A 245 5.59 27.28 0.25
N ALA A 246 4.70 27.97 0.94
CA ALA A 246 5.07 28.96 1.94
C ALA A 246 4.18 28.82 3.19
N ARG A 247 4.66 29.32 4.33
CA ARG A 247 3.87 29.44 5.55
C ARG A 247 3.46 30.89 5.76
N ASP A 248 2.16 31.14 5.91
CA ASP A 248 1.60 32.41 6.35
C ASP A 248 1.43 32.35 7.87
N ASP A 249 2.44 32.79 8.61
CA ASP A 249 2.46 32.76 10.09
C ASP A 249 1.39 33.69 10.70
N VAL A 250 0.93 34.68 9.96
CA VAL A 250 -0.11 35.60 10.43
C VAL A 250 -1.48 34.91 10.49
N ARG A 251 -1.74 34.05 9.49
CA ARG A 251 -2.98 33.26 9.40
C ARG A 251 -2.84 31.86 9.97
N GLY A 252 -1.62 31.42 10.28
CA GLY A 252 -1.35 30.05 10.72
C GLY A 252 -1.59 29.01 9.61
N GLN A 253 -1.43 29.39 8.35
CA GLN A 253 -1.77 28.55 7.19
C GLN A 253 -0.55 28.24 6.34
N VAL A 254 -0.58 27.08 5.68
CA VAL A 254 0.32 26.75 4.57
C VAL A 254 -0.35 27.19 3.26
N VAL A 255 0.42 27.84 2.39
CA VAL A 255 0.00 28.29 1.06
C VAL A 255 0.75 27.45 0.04
N VAL A 256 0.03 26.71 -0.80
CA VAL A 256 0.60 25.93 -1.89
C VAL A 256 0.25 26.60 -3.21
N THR A 257 1.24 27.08 -3.95
CA THR A 257 1.08 27.54 -5.33
C THR A 257 1.21 26.33 -6.25
N ALA A 258 0.26 26.15 -7.16
CA ALA A 258 0.29 25.08 -8.14
C ALA A 258 -0.03 25.60 -9.55
N ASP A 259 0.69 25.07 -10.54
CA ASP A 259 0.31 25.22 -11.95
C ASP A 259 -0.89 24.32 -12.26
N ILE A 260 -1.95 24.95 -12.77
CA ILE A 260 -3.16 24.25 -13.23
C ILE A 260 -3.36 24.58 -14.70
N SER A 261 -2.94 23.67 -15.57
CA SER A 261 -3.11 23.81 -17.04
C SER A 261 -2.48 25.09 -17.62
N GLY A 262 -1.35 25.54 -17.06
CA GLY A 262 -0.60 26.71 -17.51
C GLY A 262 -0.99 28.03 -16.83
N GLY A 263 -1.71 27.96 -15.70
CA GLY A 263 -2.00 29.10 -14.83
C GLY A 263 -1.73 28.78 -13.37
N GLU A 264 -1.10 29.70 -12.65
CA GLU A 264 -0.84 29.55 -11.23
C GLU A 264 -2.09 29.82 -10.38
N GLN A 265 -2.31 28.99 -9.38
CA GLN A 265 -3.35 29.17 -8.38
C GLN A 265 -2.81 28.84 -6.99
N GLU A 266 -3.22 29.63 -6.01
CA GLU A 266 -2.90 29.40 -4.59
C GLU A 266 -4.00 28.62 -3.90
N PHE A 267 -3.57 27.73 -2.98
CA PHE A 267 -4.41 26.93 -2.11
C PHE A 267 -3.92 27.12 -0.68
N HIS A 268 -4.86 27.32 0.23
CA HIS A 268 -4.59 27.59 1.63
C HIS A 268 -5.18 26.51 2.51
N ALA A 269 -4.43 26.04 3.49
CA ALA A 269 -4.91 25.15 4.53
C ALA A 269 -4.05 25.29 5.80
N GLU A 270 -4.55 24.78 6.90
CA GLU A 270 -3.79 24.71 8.15
C GLU A 270 -2.58 23.78 8.03
N GLN A 271 -2.76 22.64 7.34
CA GLN A 271 -1.72 21.64 7.13
C GLN A 271 -1.63 21.22 5.67
N VAL A 272 -0.41 20.81 5.26
CA VAL A 272 -0.16 20.15 3.98
C VAL A 272 0.41 18.76 4.21
N LEU A 273 -0.17 17.74 3.57
CA LEU A 273 0.30 16.36 3.58
C LEU A 273 0.90 16.01 2.22
N VAL A 274 2.14 15.55 2.22
CA VAL A 274 2.85 15.11 1.02
C VAL A 274 2.73 13.60 0.88
N ALA A 275 2.04 13.16 -0.18
CA ALA A 275 1.83 11.75 -0.53
C ALA A 275 2.18 11.51 -2.01
N LEU A 276 3.36 11.99 -2.42
CA LEU A 276 3.82 12.02 -3.82
C LEU A 276 4.68 10.81 -4.20
N GLY A 277 4.90 9.88 -3.29
CA GLY A 277 5.62 8.63 -3.52
C GLY A 277 6.44 8.19 -2.33
N ARG A 278 7.19 7.11 -2.56
CA ARG A 278 8.14 6.54 -1.61
C ARG A 278 9.46 6.30 -2.33
N ARG A 279 10.55 6.24 -1.59
CA ARG A 279 11.85 5.88 -2.12
C ARG A 279 12.49 4.76 -1.30
N PRO A 280 13.17 3.84 -1.98
CA PRO A 280 13.98 2.81 -1.33
C PRO A 280 14.97 3.40 -0.33
N VAL A 281 15.16 2.73 0.80
CA VAL A 281 16.11 3.14 1.83
C VAL A 281 17.43 2.43 1.59
N THR A 282 18.31 3.05 0.81
CA THR A 282 19.65 2.55 0.46
C THR A 282 20.78 3.47 0.90
N ASP A 283 20.44 4.68 1.30
CA ASP A 283 21.43 5.66 1.78
C ASP A 283 22.15 5.12 3.02
N GLY A 284 23.48 5.32 3.04
CA GLY A 284 24.35 4.89 4.14
C GLY A 284 24.74 3.40 4.12
N LEU A 285 24.17 2.58 3.24
CA LEU A 285 24.49 1.15 3.16
C LEU A 285 25.85 0.85 2.52
N ASN A 286 26.52 1.83 1.90
CA ASN A 286 27.79 1.70 1.21
C ASN A 286 27.81 0.57 0.14
N LEU A 287 26.75 0.52 -0.65
CA LEU A 287 26.50 -0.54 -1.66
C LEU A 287 27.59 -0.61 -2.73
N ASP A 288 28.20 0.52 -3.07
CA ASP A 288 29.27 0.59 -4.09
C ASP A 288 30.53 -0.18 -3.67
N ALA A 289 30.85 -0.23 -2.37
CA ALA A 289 32.02 -0.97 -1.85
C ALA A 289 31.95 -2.48 -2.13
N VAL A 290 30.73 -2.99 -2.31
CA VAL A 290 30.46 -4.42 -2.57
C VAL A 290 29.83 -4.66 -3.94
N GLU A 291 29.93 -3.67 -4.85
CA GLU A 291 29.46 -3.72 -6.23
C GLU A 291 27.95 -4.06 -6.38
N VAL A 292 27.13 -3.65 -5.43
CA VAL A 292 25.65 -3.75 -5.53
C VAL A 292 25.12 -2.54 -6.30
N LYS A 293 24.49 -2.81 -7.44
CA LYS A 293 23.93 -1.77 -8.32
C LYS A 293 22.59 -1.26 -7.83
N THR A 294 22.40 0.04 -7.96
CA THR A 294 21.12 0.71 -7.72
C THR A 294 20.54 1.28 -9.02
N GLY A 295 19.22 1.39 -9.10
CA GLY A 295 18.52 2.04 -10.20
C GLY A 295 18.32 3.54 -9.97
N ASP A 296 17.55 4.17 -10.87
CA ASP A 296 17.37 5.63 -10.94
C ASP A 296 16.64 6.23 -9.72
N THR A 297 15.83 5.45 -9.02
CA THR A 297 15.12 5.89 -7.81
C THR A 297 15.79 5.44 -6.52
N GLY A 298 16.98 4.82 -6.62
CA GLY A 298 17.77 4.33 -5.50
C GLY A 298 17.45 2.88 -5.11
N GLU A 299 16.59 2.18 -5.85
CA GLU A 299 16.27 0.77 -5.62
C GLU A 299 17.48 -0.13 -5.91
N ILE A 300 17.60 -1.22 -5.16
CA ILE A 300 18.59 -2.26 -5.45
C ILE A 300 18.12 -3.05 -6.67
N VAL A 301 18.93 -3.05 -7.73
CA VAL A 301 18.67 -3.83 -8.93
C VAL A 301 18.88 -5.31 -8.63
N VAL A 302 17.83 -6.10 -8.84
CA VAL A 302 17.82 -7.53 -8.58
C VAL A 302 17.41 -8.32 -9.84
N THR A 303 17.80 -9.59 -9.88
CA THR A 303 17.26 -10.58 -10.83
C THR A 303 15.82 -10.95 -10.44
N ASP A 304 15.11 -11.69 -11.30
CA ASP A 304 13.80 -12.25 -10.97
C ASP A 304 13.84 -13.19 -9.75
N GLN A 305 15.03 -13.69 -9.38
CA GLN A 305 15.25 -14.50 -8.19
C GLN A 305 15.57 -13.66 -6.94
N LEU A 306 15.58 -12.33 -7.03
CA LEU A 306 15.91 -11.36 -5.99
C LEU A 306 17.40 -11.30 -5.59
N GLN A 307 18.30 -11.83 -6.40
CA GLN A 307 19.74 -11.71 -6.21
C GLN A 307 20.25 -10.39 -6.82
N SER A 308 21.07 -9.67 -6.07
CA SER A 308 21.71 -8.44 -6.57
C SER A 308 22.84 -8.72 -7.56
N SER A 309 23.55 -7.68 -8.00
CA SER A 309 24.77 -7.82 -8.79
C SER A 309 25.92 -8.51 -8.05
N ASN A 310 25.90 -8.53 -6.72
CA ASN A 310 26.81 -9.33 -5.91
C ASN A 310 26.15 -10.67 -5.54
N PRO A 311 26.74 -11.83 -5.88
CA PRO A 311 26.12 -13.14 -5.69
C PRO A 311 25.88 -13.54 -4.22
N ARG A 312 26.53 -12.86 -3.26
CA ARG A 312 26.33 -13.09 -1.83
C ARG A 312 25.27 -12.16 -1.23
N ILE A 313 24.77 -11.17 -2.00
CA ILE A 313 23.85 -10.14 -1.50
C ILE A 313 22.53 -10.22 -2.25
N TRP A 314 21.45 -10.32 -1.48
CA TRP A 314 20.08 -10.37 -1.93
C TRP A 314 19.34 -9.09 -1.49
N ALA A 315 18.24 -8.77 -2.13
CA ALA A 315 17.36 -7.70 -1.66
C ALA A 315 15.90 -8.13 -1.78
N ALA A 316 15.05 -7.68 -0.82
CA ALA A 316 13.65 -8.09 -0.77
C ALA A 316 12.74 -6.97 -0.23
N GLY A 317 11.51 -6.93 -0.72
CA GLY A 317 10.50 -5.93 -0.38
C GLY A 317 10.73 -4.60 -1.10
N ASP A 318 10.26 -3.51 -0.49
CA ASP A 318 10.17 -2.19 -1.15
C ASP A 318 11.53 -1.65 -1.61
N VAL A 319 12.62 -2.07 -0.99
CA VAL A 319 13.99 -1.65 -1.38
C VAL A 319 14.36 -2.09 -2.81
N THR A 320 13.63 -3.02 -3.39
CA THR A 320 13.84 -3.51 -4.77
C THR A 320 13.06 -2.72 -5.83
N GLY A 321 12.24 -1.74 -5.45
CA GLY A 321 11.34 -1.03 -6.37
C GLY A 321 10.16 -1.86 -6.88
N HIS A 322 9.99 -3.11 -6.42
CA HIS A 322 8.83 -3.94 -6.69
C HIS A 322 7.58 -3.40 -5.96
N PRO A 323 6.36 -3.91 -6.25
CA PRO A 323 5.14 -3.40 -5.61
C PRO A 323 5.22 -3.37 -4.09
N GLU A 324 4.99 -2.20 -3.50
CA GLU A 324 5.17 -1.90 -2.08
C GLU A 324 4.00 -2.41 -1.23
N PHE A 325 3.90 -3.74 -1.11
CA PHE A 325 2.92 -4.41 -0.26
C PHE A 325 3.60 -5.36 0.73
N VAL A 326 3.12 -5.40 1.96
CA VAL A 326 3.71 -6.26 3.00
C VAL A 326 3.71 -7.75 2.62
N TYR A 327 2.68 -8.23 1.92
CA TYR A 327 2.61 -9.62 1.46
C TYR A 327 3.56 -9.89 0.29
N VAL A 328 3.90 -8.89 -0.53
CA VAL A 328 5.00 -9.00 -1.52
C VAL A 328 6.32 -9.11 -0.79
N ALA A 329 6.57 -8.24 0.18
CA ALA A 329 7.79 -8.28 0.97
C ALA A 329 7.96 -9.64 1.69
N ALA A 330 6.91 -10.17 2.32
CA ALA A 330 6.94 -11.48 2.96
C ALA A 330 7.19 -12.63 1.96
N HIS A 331 6.55 -12.59 0.79
CA HIS A 331 6.79 -13.56 -0.28
C HIS A 331 8.25 -13.52 -0.76
N HIS A 332 8.79 -12.32 -0.97
CA HIS A 332 10.18 -12.12 -1.36
C HIS A 332 11.15 -12.69 -0.31
N GLY A 333 10.92 -12.42 0.98
CA GLY A 333 11.76 -12.94 2.06
C GLY A 333 11.80 -14.46 2.10
N ASN A 334 10.65 -15.12 2.01
CA ASN A 334 10.57 -16.57 1.90
C ASN A 334 11.33 -17.11 0.69
N MET A 335 11.14 -16.45 -0.47
CA MET A 335 11.77 -16.86 -1.72
C MET A 335 13.29 -16.74 -1.67
N VAL A 336 13.82 -15.65 -1.11
CA VAL A 336 15.27 -15.48 -0.89
C VAL A 336 15.82 -16.60 -0.02
N ALA A 337 15.20 -16.92 1.09
CA ALA A 337 15.67 -18.00 1.96
C ALA A 337 15.65 -19.38 1.27
N GLU A 338 14.62 -19.66 0.48
CA GLU A 338 14.51 -20.92 -0.28
C GLU A 338 15.52 -20.99 -1.43
N ASN A 339 15.69 -19.91 -2.18
CA ASN A 339 16.69 -19.86 -3.26
C ASN A 339 18.10 -19.99 -2.71
N THR A 340 18.40 -19.33 -1.59
CA THR A 340 19.74 -19.33 -0.98
C THR A 340 20.10 -20.69 -0.36
N PHE A 341 19.18 -21.31 0.37
CA PHE A 341 19.50 -22.42 1.27
C PHE A 341 18.85 -23.76 0.90
N ALA A 342 17.81 -23.76 0.07
CA ALA A 342 17.12 -24.98 -0.33
C ALA A 342 17.31 -25.32 -1.81
N GLY A 343 18.07 -24.51 -2.56
CA GLY A 343 18.29 -24.70 -3.99
C GLY A 343 17.01 -24.54 -4.82
N ALA A 344 16.03 -23.78 -4.33
CA ALA A 344 14.80 -23.52 -5.05
C ALA A 344 15.06 -22.40 -6.08
N GLU A 345 14.89 -22.64 -7.34
CA GLU A 345 15.06 -21.64 -8.40
C GLU A 345 13.77 -20.84 -8.65
N ARG A 346 13.19 -20.28 -7.56
CA ARG A 346 11.94 -19.51 -7.63
C ARG A 346 12.19 -18.13 -8.22
N SER A 347 11.27 -17.69 -9.07
CA SER A 347 11.26 -16.36 -9.66
C SER A 347 10.00 -15.59 -9.23
N VAL A 348 10.11 -14.26 -9.19
CA VAL A 348 9.01 -13.36 -8.87
C VAL A 348 7.95 -13.37 -9.98
N ASP A 349 6.70 -13.58 -9.62
CA ASP A 349 5.54 -13.43 -10.50
C ASP A 349 4.48 -12.56 -9.83
N HIS A 350 4.27 -11.36 -10.37
CA HIS A 350 3.26 -10.42 -9.91
C HIS A 350 1.98 -10.43 -10.78
N SER A 351 1.84 -11.35 -11.74
CA SER A 351 0.71 -11.38 -12.68
C SER A 351 -0.64 -11.53 -11.98
N ARG A 352 -0.66 -12.20 -10.82
CA ARG A 352 -1.85 -12.43 -10.00
C ARG A 352 -1.85 -11.66 -8.68
N LEU A 353 -1.04 -10.58 -8.59
CA LEU A 353 -0.95 -9.78 -7.39
C LEU A 353 -2.25 -8.99 -7.15
N PRO A 354 -3.00 -9.25 -6.08
CA PRO A 354 -4.15 -8.44 -5.73
C PRO A 354 -3.68 -7.10 -5.14
N ARG A 355 -4.38 -6.02 -5.45
CA ARG A 355 -4.12 -4.67 -4.96
C ARG A 355 -5.36 -4.13 -4.29
N VAL A 356 -5.21 -3.49 -3.13
CA VAL A 356 -6.32 -2.89 -2.39
C VAL A 356 -5.95 -1.48 -1.97
N THR A 357 -6.91 -0.54 -2.15
CA THR A 357 -6.87 0.79 -1.54
C THR A 357 -8.08 0.91 -0.62
N PHE A 358 -7.85 1.25 0.64
CA PHE A 358 -8.86 1.24 1.69
C PHE A 358 -9.64 2.56 1.79
N THR A 359 -10.06 3.07 0.63
CA THR A 359 -11.12 4.09 0.57
C THR A 359 -12.48 3.44 0.87
N SER A 360 -13.54 4.22 1.01
CA SER A 360 -14.90 3.73 1.18
C SER A 360 -15.83 4.44 0.16
N PRO A 361 -16.28 3.71 -0.87
CA PRO A 361 -16.00 2.30 -1.18
C PRO A 361 -14.52 2.05 -1.47
N ALA A 362 -14.06 0.84 -1.12
CA ALA A 362 -12.68 0.42 -1.35
C ALA A 362 -12.43 0.11 -2.84
N ILE A 363 -11.16 0.19 -3.25
CA ILE A 363 -10.71 -0.28 -4.56
C ILE A 363 -10.06 -1.64 -4.36
N GLY A 364 -10.47 -2.63 -5.14
CA GLY A 364 -9.82 -3.94 -5.23
C GLY A 364 -9.53 -4.27 -6.68
N ALA A 365 -8.32 -4.71 -6.99
CA ALA A 365 -7.94 -5.06 -8.35
C ALA A 365 -6.96 -6.24 -8.38
N VAL A 366 -7.04 -7.07 -9.40
CA VAL A 366 -6.10 -8.16 -9.67
C VAL A 366 -5.98 -8.42 -11.16
N GLY A 367 -4.81 -8.83 -11.61
CA GLY A 367 -4.51 -9.04 -13.02
C GLY A 367 -4.33 -7.73 -13.79
N MET A 368 -4.59 -7.77 -15.08
CA MET A 368 -4.32 -6.70 -16.04
C MET A 368 -5.52 -5.74 -16.15
N THR A 369 -5.21 -4.46 -16.31
CA THR A 369 -6.19 -3.47 -16.77
C THR A 369 -6.46 -3.63 -18.26
N GLU A 370 -7.59 -3.09 -18.74
CA GLU A 370 -7.91 -3.05 -20.16
C GLU A 370 -6.78 -2.43 -20.99
N ALA A 371 -6.19 -1.33 -20.51
CA ALA A 371 -5.07 -0.68 -21.18
C ALA A 371 -3.83 -1.59 -21.29
N GLN A 372 -3.52 -2.37 -20.25
CA GLN A 372 -2.41 -3.33 -20.27
C GLN A 372 -2.67 -4.50 -21.22
N VAL A 373 -3.90 -5.00 -21.28
CA VAL A 373 -4.30 -6.07 -22.21
C VAL A 373 -4.14 -5.60 -23.66
N LEU A 374 -4.62 -4.38 -23.97
CA LEU A 374 -4.47 -3.79 -25.30
C LEU A 374 -3.00 -3.53 -25.66
N ALA A 375 -2.19 -3.05 -24.71
CA ALA A 375 -0.75 -2.83 -24.91
C ALA A 375 0.02 -4.15 -25.15
N ALA A 376 -0.47 -5.27 -24.60
CA ALA A 376 0.05 -6.59 -24.86
C ALA A 376 -0.37 -7.19 -26.24
N GLY A 377 -1.16 -6.42 -27.03
CA GLY A 377 -1.65 -6.86 -28.34
C GLY A 377 -2.81 -7.85 -28.28
N ILE A 378 -3.43 -8.02 -27.11
CA ILE A 378 -4.56 -8.93 -26.90
C ILE A 378 -5.86 -8.15 -27.16
N ARG A 379 -6.76 -8.71 -27.97
CA ARG A 379 -8.12 -8.17 -28.11
C ARG A 379 -8.89 -8.47 -26.83
N CYS A 380 -9.42 -7.44 -26.18
CA CYS A 380 -10.22 -7.62 -24.98
C CYS A 380 -11.72 -7.37 -25.25
N ASP A 381 -12.53 -8.08 -24.49
CA ASP A 381 -13.92 -7.77 -24.22
C ASP A 381 -14.04 -7.42 -22.72
N CYS A 382 -14.66 -6.30 -22.41
CA CYS A 382 -14.74 -5.78 -21.06
C CYS A 382 -16.19 -5.53 -20.66
N ARG A 383 -16.55 -5.85 -19.42
CA ARG A 383 -17.85 -5.54 -18.85
C ARG A 383 -17.70 -4.81 -17.54
N VAL A 384 -18.41 -3.71 -17.43
CA VAL A 384 -18.54 -2.92 -16.20
C VAL A 384 -19.95 -3.14 -15.66
N LEU A 385 -20.06 -3.75 -14.50
CA LEU A 385 -21.30 -3.98 -13.78
C LEU A 385 -21.47 -2.87 -12.74
N PRO A 386 -22.39 -1.92 -12.90
CA PRO A 386 -22.75 -0.99 -11.83
C PRO A 386 -23.32 -1.74 -10.62
N LEU A 387 -23.05 -1.23 -9.41
CA LEU A 387 -23.52 -1.90 -8.19
C LEU A 387 -25.03 -1.85 -8.00
N ASP A 388 -25.78 -1.05 -8.78
CA ASP A 388 -27.26 -1.08 -8.83
C ASP A 388 -27.82 -2.45 -9.26
N TYR A 389 -27.02 -3.27 -9.91
CA TYR A 389 -27.38 -4.63 -10.30
C TYR A 389 -26.90 -5.69 -9.30
N VAL A 390 -26.26 -5.30 -8.20
CA VAL A 390 -25.78 -6.22 -7.17
C VAL A 390 -26.74 -6.19 -5.97
N PRO A 391 -27.49 -7.27 -5.71
CA PRO A 391 -28.51 -7.28 -4.65
C PRO A 391 -27.98 -6.90 -3.27
N ARG A 392 -26.74 -7.27 -2.94
CA ARG A 392 -26.11 -6.90 -1.68
C ARG A 392 -25.89 -5.39 -1.55
N ALA A 393 -25.50 -4.72 -2.63
CA ALA A 393 -25.31 -3.27 -2.63
C ALA A 393 -26.63 -2.52 -2.41
N LEU A 394 -27.72 -3.02 -3.02
CA LEU A 394 -29.07 -2.49 -2.81
C LEU A 394 -29.53 -2.62 -1.35
N VAL A 395 -29.30 -3.79 -0.73
CA VAL A 395 -29.62 -4.02 0.68
C VAL A 395 -28.79 -3.15 1.61
N ASN A 396 -27.52 -2.92 1.29
CA ASN A 396 -26.64 -2.01 2.01
C ASN A 396 -27.02 -0.53 1.81
N ARG A 397 -27.88 -0.23 0.82
CA ARG A 397 -28.20 1.15 0.38
C ARG A 397 -26.95 1.95 0.05
N ASP A 398 -25.98 1.29 -0.54
CA ASP A 398 -24.76 1.89 -1.08
C ASP A 398 -24.39 1.20 -2.38
N THR A 399 -24.79 1.81 -3.49
CA THR A 399 -24.55 1.36 -4.86
C THR A 399 -23.44 2.14 -5.55
N ARG A 400 -22.66 2.93 -4.78
CA ARG A 400 -21.52 3.68 -5.31
C ARG A 400 -20.43 2.72 -5.75
N GLY A 401 -20.12 2.73 -7.05
CA GLY A 401 -19.05 1.93 -7.63
C GLY A 401 -19.48 0.90 -8.66
N PHE A 402 -18.62 -0.08 -8.89
CA PHE A 402 -18.78 -1.06 -9.96
C PHE A 402 -17.90 -2.30 -9.75
N ILE A 403 -18.15 -3.34 -10.55
CA ILE A 403 -17.25 -4.49 -10.76
C ILE A 403 -16.95 -4.57 -12.26
N LYS A 404 -15.67 -4.54 -12.65
CA LYS A 404 -15.21 -4.66 -14.04
C LYS A 404 -14.46 -5.97 -14.23
N ILE A 405 -14.79 -6.73 -15.25
CA ILE A 405 -14.04 -7.88 -15.74
C ILE A 405 -13.45 -7.53 -17.09
N VAL A 406 -12.15 -7.80 -17.24
CA VAL A 406 -11.41 -7.72 -18.49
C VAL A 406 -11.13 -9.15 -18.96
N ALA A 407 -11.61 -9.52 -20.14
CA ALA A 407 -11.43 -10.85 -20.70
C ALA A 407 -10.82 -10.80 -22.10
N ASN A 408 -10.13 -11.86 -22.48
CA ASN A 408 -9.69 -12.09 -23.86
C ASN A 408 -10.92 -12.31 -24.75
N ALA A 409 -11.08 -11.49 -25.78
CA ALA A 409 -12.25 -11.53 -26.68
C ALA A 409 -12.36 -12.81 -27.52
N GLU A 410 -11.27 -13.57 -27.68
CA GLU A 410 -11.22 -14.79 -28.49
C GLU A 410 -11.47 -16.06 -27.66
N THR A 411 -10.89 -16.11 -26.46
CA THR A 411 -10.94 -17.29 -25.60
C THR A 411 -11.97 -17.17 -24.48
N GLY A 412 -12.41 -15.96 -24.15
CA GLY A 412 -13.22 -15.66 -22.98
C GLY A 412 -12.46 -15.75 -21.64
N GLU A 413 -11.15 -15.93 -21.67
CA GLU A 413 -10.30 -16.02 -20.48
C GLU A 413 -10.28 -14.69 -19.71
N ILE A 414 -10.51 -14.73 -18.42
CA ILE A 414 -10.46 -13.56 -17.53
C ILE A 414 -9.00 -13.20 -17.27
N LEU A 415 -8.61 -11.98 -17.67
CA LEU A 415 -7.29 -11.40 -17.55
C LEU A 415 -7.16 -10.40 -16.41
N GLY A 416 -8.28 -9.83 -15.98
CA GLY A 416 -8.30 -8.86 -14.89
C GLY A 416 -9.68 -8.67 -14.28
N LEU A 417 -9.67 -8.28 -13.01
CA LEU A 417 -10.85 -7.87 -12.24
C LEU A 417 -10.50 -6.58 -11.50
N THR A 418 -11.39 -5.60 -11.60
CA THR A 418 -11.32 -4.35 -10.81
C THR A 418 -12.67 -4.08 -10.20
N ALA A 419 -12.71 -3.74 -8.91
CA ALA A 419 -13.91 -3.37 -8.19
C ALA A 419 -13.71 -2.06 -7.42
N VAL A 420 -14.71 -1.21 -7.45
CA VAL A 420 -14.91 -0.14 -6.46
C VAL A 420 -16.17 -0.50 -5.73
N ALA A 421 -16.06 -0.97 -4.49
CA ALA A 421 -17.18 -1.55 -3.76
C ALA A 421 -16.87 -1.62 -2.25
N LYS A 422 -17.90 -1.78 -1.43
CA LYS A 422 -17.70 -2.31 -0.09
C LYS A 422 -17.08 -3.70 -0.20
N ASP A 423 -16.10 -4.00 0.65
CA ASP A 423 -15.39 -5.28 0.67
C ASP A 423 -14.63 -5.60 -0.65
N ALA A 424 -14.18 -4.58 -1.40
CA ALA A 424 -13.46 -4.77 -2.66
C ALA A 424 -12.14 -5.55 -2.50
N GLY A 425 -11.53 -5.51 -1.33
CA GLY A 425 -10.37 -6.36 -1.00
C GLY A 425 -10.69 -7.85 -1.11
N GLU A 426 -11.85 -8.27 -0.59
CA GLU A 426 -12.34 -9.64 -0.68
C GLU A 426 -12.70 -10.03 -2.11
N LEU A 427 -13.22 -9.06 -2.90
CA LEU A 427 -13.46 -9.26 -4.33
C LEU A 427 -12.15 -9.47 -5.09
N ALA A 428 -11.10 -8.70 -4.78
CA ALA A 428 -9.78 -8.88 -5.38
C ALA A 428 -9.16 -10.24 -4.99
N ALA A 429 -9.31 -10.67 -3.74
CA ALA A 429 -8.87 -11.98 -3.28
C ALA A 429 -9.60 -13.13 -4.02
N ALA A 430 -10.92 -13.03 -4.17
CA ALA A 430 -11.69 -13.95 -5.00
C ALA A 430 -11.25 -13.91 -6.48
N GLY A 431 -10.89 -12.71 -6.96
CA GLY A 431 -10.38 -12.48 -8.30
C GLY A 431 -9.12 -13.28 -8.61
N VAL A 432 -8.20 -13.45 -7.64
CA VAL A 432 -6.98 -14.28 -7.80
C VAL A 432 -7.32 -15.71 -8.29
N HIS A 433 -8.46 -16.26 -7.83
CA HIS A 433 -8.88 -17.62 -8.14
C HIS A 433 -9.67 -17.77 -9.45
N ILE A 434 -10.10 -16.66 -10.05
CA ILE A 434 -10.83 -16.67 -11.32
C ILE A 434 -9.96 -16.24 -12.51
N LEU A 435 -8.79 -15.63 -12.28
CA LEU A 435 -7.84 -15.35 -13.36
C LEU A 435 -7.45 -16.66 -14.07
N GLY A 436 -7.52 -16.65 -15.40
CA GLY A 436 -7.25 -17.80 -16.25
C GLY A 436 -8.48 -18.70 -16.48
N LYS A 437 -9.60 -18.49 -15.75
CA LYS A 437 -10.89 -19.12 -16.07
C LYS A 437 -11.61 -18.33 -17.15
N THR A 438 -12.55 -18.99 -17.83
CA THR A 438 -13.42 -18.30 -18.78
C THR A 438 -14.57 -17.58 -18.08
N VAL A 439 -15.10 -16.53 -18.73
CA VAL A 439 -16.29 -15.82 -18.25
C VAL A 439 -17.49 -16.76 -18.12
N THR A 440 -17.61 -17.79 -18.97
CA THR A 440 -18.68 -18.79 -18.89
C THR A 440 -18.54 -19.65 -17.63
N GLU A 441 -17.34 -20.15 -17.32
CA GLU A 441 -17.10 -20.94 -16.10
C GLU A 441 -17.47 -20.15 -14.84
N VAL A 442 -17.14 -18.85 -14.81
CA VAL A 442 -17.46 -17.99 -13.66
C VAL A 442 -18.94 -17.63 -13.60
N ALA A 443 -19.60 -17.44 -14.75
CA ALA A 443 -21.05 -17.20 -14.83
C ALA A 443 -21.87 -18.39 -14.32
N ASP A 444 -21.37 -19.61 -14.52
CA ASP A 444 -22.03 -20.87 -14.11
C ASP A 444 -21.62 -21.33 -12.69
N ALA A 445 -20.61 -20.68 -12.09
CA ALA A 445 -20.15 -21.06 -10.75
C ALA A 445 -21.17 -20.75 -9.65
N TRP A 446 -21.13 -21.53 -8.56
CA TRP A 446 -21.89 -21.22 -7.35
C TRP A 446 -21.39 -19.93 -6.70
N ALA A 447 -22.31 -19.02 -6.39
CA ALA A 447 -22.04 -17.83 -5.59
C ALA A 447 -23.11 -17.67 -4.51
N PRO A 448 -22.72 -17.40 -3.25
CA PRO A 448 -23.72 -17.22 -2.18
C PRO A 448 -24.56 -15.96 -2.45
N TYR A 449 -25.87 -16.11 -2.41
CA TYR A 449 -26.81 -15.00 -2.59
C TYR A 449 -26.68 -13.98 -1.47
N LEU A 450 -26.83 -12.71 -1.82
CA LEU A 450 -26.66 -11.51 -1.00
C LEU A 450 -25.23 -11.32 -0.45
N THR A 451 -24.22 -11.68 -1.25
CA THR A 451 -22.81 -11.28 -0.99
C THR A 451 -22.31 -10.30 -2.05
N MET A 452 -21.29 -9.52 -1.76
CA MET A 452 -20.64 -8.68 -2.78
C MET A 452 -19.92 -9.55 -3.84
N THR A 453 -19.41 -10.72 -3.46
CA THR A 453 -18.75 -11.67 -4.38
C THR A 453 -19.70 -12.26 -5.43
N GLU A 454 -21.01 -12.35 -5.16
CA GLU A 454 -22.01 -12.69 -6.17
C GLU A 454 -21.95 -11.72 -7.38
N GLY A 455 -21.59 -10.46 -7.14
CA GLY A 455 -21.39 -9.46 -8.20
C GLY A 455 -20.38 -9.86 -9.26
N ILE A 456 -19.36 -10.66 -8.91
CA ILE A 456 -18.39 -11.20 -9.88
C ILE A 456 -19.11 -12.15 -10.86
N ARG A 457 -19.97 -13.03 -10.36
CA ARG A 457 -20.78 -13.93 -11.20
C ARG A 457 -21.74 -13.15 -12.10
N ILE A 458 -22.40 -12.12 -11.58
CA ILE A 458 -23.30 -11.24 -12.35
C ILE A 458 -22.51 -10.50 -13.44
N ALA A 459 -21.31 -9.96 -13.12
CA ALA A 459 -20.43 -9.32 -14.09
C ALA A 459 -19.99 -10.30 -15.20
N ALA A 460 -19.72 -11.56 -14.87
CA ALA A 460 -19.42 -12.59 -15.87
C ALA A 460 -20.64 -12.91 -16.75
N LYS A 461 -21.85 -12.97 -16.19
CA LYS A 461 -23.09 -13.13 -16.99
C LYS A 461 -23.34 -11.98 -17.97
N ALA A 462 -22.88 -10.77 -17.66
CA ALA A 462 -23.02 -9.59 -18.52
C ALA A 462 -22.31 -9.74 -19.90
N PHE A 463 -21.44 -10.73 -20.08
CA PHE A 463 -20.82 -11.00 -21.37
C PHE A 463 -21.79 -11.67 -22.38
N THR A 464 -22.78 -12.40 -21.90
CA THR A 464 -23.70 -13.17 -22.74
C THR A 464 -25.17 -12.82 -22.56
N THR A 465 -25.49 -12.08 -21.48
CA THR A 465 -26.90 -11.83 -21.09
C THR A 465 -27.09 -10.35 -20.75
N ASP A 466 -28.22 -9.81 -21.13
CA ASP A 466 -28.65 -8.48 -20.71
C ASP A 466 -29.01 -8.51 -19.21
N ILE A 467 -28.14 -7.92 -18.39
CA ILE A 467 -28.27 -7.94 -16.93
C ILE A 467 -29.55 -7.24 -16.44
N SER A 468 -30.11 -6.30 -17.21
CA SER A 468 -31.39 -5.64 -16.87
C SER A 468 -32.59 -6.59 -16.88
N LYS A 469 -32.45 -7.76 -17.46
CA LYS A 469 -33.45 -8.80 -17.56
C LYS A 469 -33.22 -9.99 -16.63
N LEU A 470 -32.15 -9.95 -15.82
CA LEU A 470 -31.93 -10.99 -14.82
C LEU A 470 -32.86 -10.78 -13.62
N SER A 471 -33.38 -11.87 -13.08
CA SER A 471 -34.03 -11.85 -11.77
C SER A 471 -32.96 -11.80 -10.68
N CYS A 472 -33.34 -11.38 -9.46
CA CYS A 472 -32.43 -11.31 -8.33
C CYS A 472 -31.82 -12.68 -7.92
N CYS A 473 -32.35 -13.79 -8.44
CA CYS A 473 -31.88 -15.15 -8.14
C CYS A 473 -31.33 -15.89 -9.38
N ALA A 474 -31.21 -15.22 -10.52
CA ALA A 474 -30.85 -15.87 -11.81
C ALA A 474 -29.33 -15.89 -12.07
#